data_bd82be03cecbf39ebd71afaa0c6ad40e
#
_entry.id   bd82be03cecbf39ebd71afaa0c6ad40e
#
_cell.length_a   1.000
_cell.length_b   1.000
_cell.length_c   1.000
_cell.angle_alpha   90.00
_cell.angle_beta   90.00
_cell.angle_gamma   90.00
#
_symmetry.space_group_name_H-M   'P 1'
#
loop_
_entity.id
_entity.type
_entity.pdbx_description
1 polymer ?
#
loop_
_entity_poly.entity_id
_entity_poly.type
_entity_poly.pdbx_seq_one_letter_code
_entity_poly.pdbx_strand_id
1 'polypeptide(L)'
;MSADPSRVRALSIAGTDPTGGAGIQADLKSFAAHGAYGMAVVTALVAQNTCGVRAVHVPDVEFLRAQLDAVSDDVAIDAVKIGMLATARVAGVVEGWLREHRPPVVVLDPVMVATSGDRLLDDDGIAAVRRLVALADVVTPNVPELAVLVDEPVAVSWAQALDQASRLAQASGAGVLVKGGHLDGPVSPDAWVSAAGRHELTSERIETTATHGTGCSLSAALAALRPQRADWIEAAGDAKAWLTGAIRAGEALRVGAGHGPVDHFHHARQLGAPAFTATAWRVVADLRRACDDVPFVRALADGSLPVGAFEDYLHQDALYLGTYSRVLARASQLAPDRPAQEFFARGAQSCLVVEQQLHRERLARAGRSWRGSASPVTVAYTDHLEAVASRGSYAEVVAAVLPCYWVYADVGTRLLGRVDLDGHPYADWLGTYGDPAFAQLAAQARTLADDAAREAGPAVRDRMLDAFVTSCRHEVAFFDQVEVERPAGFSSAHERVPADVR
;
A
#
# COMPACT_ATOMS: atom_id res chain seq x y z
N MET A 1 25.95 -9.26 -18.99
CA MET A 1 25.57 -8.94 -17.61
C MET A 1 25.22 -7.46 -17.58
N SER A 2 23.93 -7.13 -17.58
CA SER A 2 23.46 -5.76 -17.38
C SER A 2 23.86 -5.35 -15.97
N ALA A 3 24.64 -4.28 -15.83
CA ALA A 3 24.97 -3.71 -14.54
C ALA A 3 23.64 -3.34 -13.85
N ASP A 4 23.39 -3.92 -12.67
CA ASP A 4 22.37 -3.49 -11.75
C ASP A 4 22.57 -1.97 -11.54
N PRO A 5 21.55 -1.11 -11.77
CA PRO A 5 21.75 0.31 -11.56
C PRO A 5 22.15 0.51 -10.10
N SER A 6 23.40 0.94 -9.88
CA SER A 6 23.97 1.15 -8.56
C SER A 6 22.99 2.01 -7.74
N ARG A 7 22.58 1.53 -6.56
CA ARG A 7 21.75 2.29 -5.63
C ARG A 7 22.31 3.68 -5.44
N VAL A 8 21.45 4.70 -5.52
CA VAL A 8 21.81 6.10 -5.22
C VAL A 8 22.37 6.18 -3.81
N ARG A 9 23.52 6.77 -3.62
CA ARG A 9 24.18 7.03 -2.33
C ARG A 9 23.92 8.48 -1.95
N ALA A 10 23.00 8.68 -1.02
CA ALA A 10 22.55 10.00 -0.60
C ALA A 10 23.11 10.37 0.77
N LEU A 11 23.70 11.56 0.89
CA LEU A 11 24.24 12.09 2.14
C LEU A 11 23.31 13.18 2.68
N SER A 12 22.87 13.02 3.94
CA SER A 12 22.24 14.09 4.71
C SER A 12 23.30 14.83 5.54
N ILE A 13 23.28 16.16 5.49
CA ILE A 13 24.08 17.07 6.33
C ILE A 13 23.07 17.90 7.13
N ALA A 14 22.75 17.48 8.35
CA ALA A 14 21.68 18.11 9.13
C ALA A 14 21.79 17.82 10.64
N GLY A 15 20.95 18.48 11.43
CA GLY A 15 20.78 18.17 12.84
C GLY A 15 20.01 16.89 13.09
N THR A 16 20.06 16.40 14.33
CA THR A 16 19.31 15.20 14.77
C THR A 16 17.91 15.54 15.25
N ASP A 17 17.03 14.54 15.22
CA ASP A 17 15.73 14.54 15.91
C ASP A 17 15.56 13.18 16.64
N PRO A 18 15.67 13.16 17.99
CA PRO A 18 15.53 11.92 18.76
C PRO A 18 14.20 11.21 18.59
N THR A 19 13.12 11.95 18.24
CA THR A 19 11.80 11.37 17.96
C THR A 19 11.71 10.73 16.59
N GLY A 20 12.68 11.00 15.73
CA GLY A 20 12.78 10.41 14.41
C GLY A 20 11.84 11.01 13.36
N GLY A 21 11.18 12.13 13.66
CA GLY A 21 10.22 12.79 12.77
C GLY A 21 10.83 13.79 11.80
N ALA A 22 11.99 14.36 12.14
CA ALA A 22 12.70 15.37 11.35
C ALA A 22 14.21 15.09 11.30
N GLY A 23 15.00 16.06 10.84
CA GLY A 23 16.46 15.98 10.80
C GLY A 23 17.00 14.78 10.03
N ILE A 24 18.23 14.35 10.36
CA ILE A 24 18.86 13.19 9.70
C ILE A 24 18.00 11.93 9.77
N GLN A 25 17.21 11.74 10.83
CA GLN A 25 16.36 10.56 10.99
C GLN A 25 15.23 10.53 9.96
N ALA A 26 14.60 11.65 9.68
CA ALA A 26 13.61 11.77 8.60
C ALA A 26 14.27 11.64 7.23
N ASP A 27 15.46 12.23 7.06
CA ASP A 27 16.21 12.18 5.81
C ASP A 27 16.59 10.73 5.46
N LEU A 28 17.17 9.97 6.39
CA LEU A 28 17.53 8.56 6.19
C LEU A 28 16.32 7.68 5.89
N LYS A 29 15.18 7.92 6.55
CA LYS A 29 13.92 7.22 6.25
C LYS A 29 13.41 7.55 4.85
N SER A 30 13.47 8.83 4.45
CA SER A 30 13.08 9.27 3.11
C SER A 30 13.98 8.68 2.02
N PHE A 31 15.30 8.64 2.24
CA PHE A 31 16.24 7.99 1.34
C PHE A 31 15.91 6.49 1.17
N ALA A 32 15.68 5.80 2.28
CA ALA A 32 15.34 4.37 2.26
C ALA A 32 14.00 4.11 1.57
N ALA A 33 12.98 4.96 1.79
CA ALA A 33 11.67 4.86 1.15
C ALA A 33 11.75 4.99 -0.38
N HIS A 34 12.76 5.70 -0.89
CA HIS A 34 13.02 5.87 -2.32
C HIS A 34 14.18 5.01 -2.86
N GLY A 35 14.55 3.95 -2.13
CA GLY A 35 15.54 2.96 -2.57
C GLY A 35 17.00 3.44 -2.55
N ALA A 36 17.29 4.63 -2.01
CA ALA A 36 18.64 5.14 -1.88
C ALA A 36 19.36 4.56 -0.63
N TYR A 37 20.67 4.43 -0.70
CA TYR A 37 21.51 4.17 0.46
C TYR A 37 21.79 5.49 1.18
N GLY A 38 21.24 5.65 2.38
CA GLY A 38 21.32 6.88 3.16
C GLY A 38 22.54 6.91 4.07
N MET A 39 23.29 8.01 4.02
CA MET A 39 24.39 8.37 4.94
C MET A 39 24.06 9.68 5.63
N ALA A 40 24.68 9.97 6.79
CA ALA A 40 24.41 11.19 7.51
C ALA A 40 25.66 11.75 8.19
N VAL A 41 25.83 13.08 8.10
CA VAL A 41 26.77 13.89 8.87
C VAL A 41 25.98 14.81 9.78
N VAL A 42 26.33 14.82 11.07
CA VAL A 42 25.57 15.53 12.11
C VAL A 42 26.11 16.94 12.31
N THR A 43 25.28 17.94 12.05
CA THR A 43 25.60 19.36 12.28
C THR A 43 25.28 19.84 13.68
N ALA A 44 24.27 19.23 14.31
CA ALA A 44 23.86 19.53 15.68
C ALA A 44 23.14 18.33 16.30
N LEU A 45 23.39 18.11 17.58
CA LEU A 45 22.63 17.17 18.41
C LEU A 45 21.49 17.96 19.07
N VAL A 46 20.24 17.60 18.77
CA VAL A 46 19.07 18.32 19.26
C VAL A 46 18.31 17.45 20.26
N ALA A 47 18.09 17.97 21.46
CA ALA A 47 17.16 17.40 22.43
C ALA A 47 15.78 18.01 22.18
N GLN A 48 14.93 17.27 21.48
CA GLN A 48 13.56 17.69 21.14
C GLN A 48 12.58 16.52 21.19
N ASN A 49 11.30 16.85 21.17
CA ASN A 49 10.20 15.91 20.98
C ASN A 49 9.10 16.57 20.13
N THR A 50 7.95 15.90 19.98
CA THR A 50 6.82 16.42 19.17
C THR A 50 6.23 17.72 19.71
N CYS A 51 6.55 18.13 20.94
CA CYS A 51 6.06 19.36 21.57
C CYS A 51 7.05 20.54 21.46
N GLY A 52 8.31 20.32 21.07
CA GLY A 52 9.29 21.40 20.87
C GLY A 52 10.73 21.04 21.17
N VAL A 53 11.62 22.02 20.94
CA VAL A 53 13.06 21.96 21.17
C VAL A 53 13.39 22.31 22.63
N ARG A 54 14.23 21.50 23.28
CA ARG A 54 14.67 21.73 24.66
C ARG A 54 16.12 22.21 24.75
N ALA A 55 16.99 21.66 23.91
CA ALA A 55 18.41 22.04 23.87
C ALA A 55 19.04 21.67 22.53
N VAL A 56 20.06 22.40 22.14
CA VAL A 56 20.86 22.16 20.94
C VAL A 56 22.34 22.16 21.34
N HIS A 57 23.04 21.10 20.95
CA HIS A 57 24.50 20.99 21.09
C HIS A 57 25.12 20.94 19.70
N VAL A 58 25.99 21.90 19.38
CA VAL A 58 26.70 21.97 18.10
C VAL A 58 28.09 21.36 18.29
N PRO A 59 28.47 20.29 17.59
CA PRO A 59 29.82 19.74 17.61
C PRO A 59 30.87 20.77 17.15
N ASP A 60 32.11 20.60 17.57
CA ASP A 60 33.20 21.42 17.03
C ASP A 60 33.29 21.31 15.52
N VAL A 61 33.61 22.44 14.86
CA VAL A 61 33.63 22.51 13.38
C VAL A 61 34.73 21.61 12.80
N GLU A 62 35.80 21.35 13.54
CA GLU A 62 36.84 20.40 13.19
C GLU A 62 36.34 18.97 13.16
N PHE A 63 35.44 18.61 14.10
CA PHE A 63 34.81 17.29 14.10
C PHE A 63 33.77 17.17 13.01
N LEU A 64 33.00 18.24 12.69
CA LEU A 64 32.10 18.26 11.55
C LEU A 64 32.87 18.01 10.25
N ARG A 65 34.02 18.70 10.07
CA ARG A 65 34.89 18.49 8.91
C ARG A 65 35.39 17.06 8.83
N ALA A 66 35.82 16.48 9.94
CA ALA A 66 36.28 15.10 10.00
C ALA A 66 35.15 14.08 9.60
N GLN A 67 33.89 14.34 9.99
CA GLN A 67 32.77 13.49 9.53
C GLN A 67 32.59 13.59 8.01
N LEU A 68 32.65 14.79 7.43
CA LEU A 68 32.50 15.02 6.00
C LEU A 68 33.62 14.32 5.22
N ASP A 69 34.87 14.50 5.65
CA ASP A 69 36.04 13.90 5.03
C ASP A 69 35.99 12.36 5.12
N ALA A 70 35.67 11.79 6.26
CA ALA A 70 35.55 10.36 6.45
C ALA A 70 34.55 9.68 5.48
N VAL A 71 33.45 10.36 5.16
CA VAL A 71 32.50 9.86 4.15
C VAL A 71 33.05 10.05 2.74
N SER A 72 33.59 11.23 2.44
CA SER A 72 34.02 11.60 1.08
C SER A 72 35.27 10.83 0.63
N ASP A 73 36.13 10.43 1.58
CA ASP A 73 37.37 9.69 1.27
C ASP A 73 37.08 8.25 0.82
N ASP A 74 35.93 7.68 1.21
CA ASP A 74 35.59 6.28 0.98
C ASP A 74 34.41 6.08 0.03
N VAL A 75 33.40 6.97 0.07
CA VAL A 75 32.14 6.80 -0.66
C VAL A 75 31.96 7.85 -1.74
N ALA A 76 31.73 7.41 -2.97
CA ALA A 76 31.28 8.30 -4.04
C ALA A 76 29.82 8.70 -3.76
N ILE A 77 29.58 9.98 -3.53
CA ILE A 77 28.28 10.55 -3.15
C ILE A 77 27.55 10.98 -4.43
N ASP A 78 26.33 10.44 -4.63
CA ASP A 78 25.49 10.75 -5.81
C ASP A 78 24.59 11.96 -5.58
N ALA A 79 24.14 12.17 -4.32
CA ALA A 79 23.28 13.28 -3.93
C ALA A 79 23.54 13.73 -2.50
N VAL A 80 23.40 15.02 -2.25
CA VAL A 80 23.49 15.62 -0.93
C VAL A 80 22.21 16.39 -0.62
N LYS A 81 21.66 16.17 0.59
CA LYS A 81 20.62 17.01 1.17
C LYS A 81 21.22 17.78 2.35
N ILE A 82 21.07 19.08 2.35
CA ILE A 82 21.49 19.95 3.44
C ILE A 82 20.24 20.45 4.17
N GLY A 83 20.20 20.26 5.48
CA GLY A 83 19.12 20.77 6.35
C GLY A 83 19.62 21.80 7.36
N MET A 84 19.22 21.66 8.64
CA MET A 84 19.59 22.59 9.69
C MET A 84 21.12 22.63 9.94
N LEU A 85 21.72 23.82 9.85
CA LEU A 85 23.15 24.05 10.02
C LEU A 85 23.53 24.71 11.37
N ALA A 86 22.54 25.14 12.14
CA ALA A 86 22.65 25.72 13.48
C ALA A 86 23.46 27.03 13.59
N THR A 87 24.62 27.17 12.95
CA THR A 87 25.50 28.36 13.06
C THR A 87 26.15 28.72 11.73
N ALA A 88 26.57 29.99 11.58
CA ALA A 88 27.36 30.47 10.44
C ALA A 88 28.69 29.72 10.27
N ARG A 89 29.32 29.29 11.36
CA ARG A 89 30.59 28.51 11.34
C ARG A 89 30.37 27.12 10.73
N VAL A 90 29.32 26.42 11.12
CA VAL A 90 28.93 25.13 10.54
C VAL A 90 28.62 25.28 9.05
N ALA A 91 27.83 26.30 8.67
CA ALA A 91 27.52 26.59 7.28
C ALA A 91 28.80 26.88 6.44
N GLY A 92 29.79 27.58 7.02
CA GLY A 92 31.06 27.84 6.36
C GLY A 92 31.89 26.57 6.10
N VAL A 93 31.89 25.60 7.02
CA VAL A 93 32.54 24.29 6.79
C VAL A 93 31.87 23.53 5.65
N VAL A 94 30.52 23.51 5.64
CA VAL A 94 29.76 22.84 4.58
C VAL A 94 29.97 23.53 3.23
N GLU A 95 30.01 24.89 3.21
CA GLU A 95 30.33 25.67 2.02
C GLU A 95 31.71 25.31 1.44
N GLY A 96 32.74 25.23 2.29
CA GLY A 96 34.09 24.83 1.89
C GLY A 96 34.13 23.42 1.31
N TRP A 97 33.47 22.47 1.97
CA TRP A 97 33.39 21.08 1.53
C TRP A 97 32.67 20.93 0.19
N LEU A 98 31.54 21.63 -0.01
CA LEU A 98 30.81 21.62 -1.31
C LEU A 98 31.66 22.15 -2.47
N ARG A 99 32.47 23.18 -2.25
CA ARG A 99 33.37 23.74 -3.27
C ARG A 99 34.47 22.76 -3.66
N GLU A 100 34.94 21.97 -2.70
CA GLU A 100 35.99 20.98 -2.88
C GLU A 100 35.47 19.73 -3.61
N HIS A 101 34.38 19.13 -3.14
CA HIS A 101 33.91 17.81 -3.60
C HIS A 101 32.89 17.87 -4.73
N ARG A 102 32.11 18.93 -4.87
CA ARG A 102 31.13 19.18 -5.97
C ARG A 102 30.23 17.97 -6.23
N PRO A 103 29.42 17.52 -5.26
CA PRO A 103 28.52 16.41 -5.48
C PRO A 103 27.60 16.63 -6.70
N PRO A 104 27.21 15.56 -7.44
CA PRO A 104 26.39 15.70 -8.66
C PRO A 104 25.01 16.32 -8.44
N VAL A 105 24.42 16.14 -7.24
CA VAL A 105 23.11 16.67 -6.84
C VAL A 105 23.22 17.28 -5.45
N VAL A 106 22.84 18.55 -5.31
CA VAL A 106 22.81 19.28 -4.03
C VAL A 106 21.42 19.87 -3.81
N VAL A 107 20.70 19.39 -2.81
CA VAL A 107 19.39 19.92 -2.36
C VAL A 107 19.58 20.64 -1.02
N LEU A 108 19.27 21.93 -1.00
CA LEU A 108 19.32 22.75 0.20
C LEU A 108 17.90 23.02 0.73
N ASP A 109 17.60 22.49 1.91
CA ASP A 109 16.41 22.86 2.69
C ASP A 109 16.82 24.01 3.65
N PRO A 110 16.39 25.24 3.43
CA PRO A 110 16.90 26.41 4.15
C PRO A 110 16.19 26.57 5.49
N VAL A 111 16.34 25.56 6.36
CA VAL A 111 15.69 25.49 7.67
C VAL A 111 16.14 26.63 8.57
N MET A 112 15.24 27.58 8.86
CA MET A 112 15.51 28.76 9.70
C MET A 112 14.73 28.72 11.02
N VAL A 113 13.58 28.05 11.02
CA VAL A 113 12.66 27.96 12.15
C VAL A 113 12.18 26.51 12.31
N ALA A 114 12.11 26.00 13.53
CA ALA A 114 11.54 24.68 13.80
C ALA A 114 10.00 24.69 13.59
N THR A 115 9.40 23.52 13.41
CA THR A 115 7.94 23.38 13.34
C THR A 115 7.23 23.90 14.61
N SER A 116 7.92 23.88 15.75
CA SER A 116 7.46 24.46 17.01
C SER A 116 7.48 25.99 17.05
N GLY A 117 8.07 26.68 16.05
CA GLY A 117 8.25 28.14 16.00
C GLY A 117 9.57 28.63 16.57
N ASP A 118 10.42 27.74 17.09
CA ASP A 118 11.73 28.10 17.64
C ASP A 118 12.69 28.54 16.52
N ARG A 119 13.36 29.70 16.69
CA ARG A 119 14.37 30.19 15.75
C ARG A 119 15.63 29.33 15.84
N LEU A 120 16.08 28.78 14.71
CA LEU A 120 17.22 27.85 14.60
C LEU A 120 18.49 28.52 14.05
N LEU A 121 18.39 29.73 13.47
CA LEU A 121 19.51 30.48 12.91
C LEU A 121 19.47 31.96 13.34
N ASP A 122 20.63 32.53 13.61
CA ASP A 122 20.83 33.96 13.77
C ASP A 122 21.05 34.65 12.38
N ASP A 123 21.24 35.95 12.37
CA ASP A 123 21.37 36.72 11.15
C ASP A 123 22.66 36.38 10.36
N ASP A 124 23.76 36.04 11.05
CA ASP A 124 24.99 35.57 10.42
C ASP A 124 24.79 34.16 9.78
N GLY A 125 23.98 33.30 10.42
CA GLY A 125 23.59 32.04 9.89
C GLY A 125 22.73 32.14 8.63
N ILE A 126 21.79 33.11 8.60
CA ILE A 126 20.97 33.41 7.42
C ILE A 126 21.86 33.88 6.26
N ALA A 127 22.81 34.77 6.53
CA ALA A 127 23.77 35.26 5.50
C ALA A 127 24.62 34.08 4.95
N ALA A 128 25.00 33.13 5.80
CA ALA A 128 25.73 31.94 5.37
C ALA A 128 24.85 31.00 4.51
N VAL A 129 23.58 30.78 4.87
CA VAL A 129 22.65 30.00 4.06
C VAL A 129 22.42 30.64 2.68
N ARG A 130 22.31 31.99 2.58
CA ARG A 130 22.21 32.66 1.30
C ARG A 130 23.43 32.40 0.39
N ARG A 131 24.65 32.23 0.93
CA ARG A 131 25.82 31.83 0.13
C ARG A 131 25.74 30.39 -0.36
N LEU A 132 25.17 29.50 0.45
CA LEU A 132 24.97 28.08 0.08
C LEU A 132 23.95 27.91 -1.04
N VAL A 133 22.94 28.81 -1.15
CA VAL A 133 21.95 28.79 -2.26
C VAL A 133 22.64 28.78 -3.62
N ALA A 134 23.71 29.57 -3.80
CA ALA A 134 24.46 29.63 -5.05
C ALA A 134 25.31 28.37 -5.36
N LEU A 135 25.43 27.44 -4.41
CA LEU A 135 26.15 26.15 -4.55
C LEU A 135 25.18 24.95 -4.66
N ALA A 136 23.88 25.19 -4.47
CA ALA A 136 22.86 24.18 -4.57
C ALA A 136 22.29 24.11 -5.99
N ASP A 137 21.89 22.90 -6.43
CA ASP A 137 21.11 22.72 -7.66
C ASP A 137 19.66 23.14 -7.43
N VAL A 138 19.16 22.91 -6.21
CA VAL A 138 17.79 23.29 -5.82
C VAL A 138 17.74 23.72 -4.36
N VAL A 139 16.92 24.71 -4.08
CA VAL A 139 16.54 25.11 -2.73
C VAL A 139 15.03 24.90 -2.53
N THR A 140 14.64 24.46 -1.30
CA THR A 140 13.24 24.06 -1.02
C THR A 140 12.59 24.93 0.08
N PRO A 141 12.45 26.26 -0.11
CA PRO A 141 11.92 27.15 0.91
C PRO A 141 10.39 27.02 1.05
N ASN A 142 9.89 27.15 2.27
CA ASN A 142 8.50 27.54 2.49
C ASN A 142 8.33 29.06 2.24
N VAL A 143 7.08 29.56 2.28
CA VAL A 143 6.80 30.98 1.96
C VAL A 143 7.52 31.96 2.92
N PRO A 144 7.55 31.74 4.26
CA PRO A 144 8.36 32.56 5.16
C PRO A 144 9.87 32.47 4.90
N GLU A 145 10.43 31.31 4.67
CA GLU A 145 11.84 31.11 4.35
C GLU A 145 12.24 31.78 3.04
N LEU A 146 11.36 31.70 2.04
CA LEU A 146 11.54 32.35 0.74
C LEU A 146 11.66 33.87 0.90
N ALA A 147 10.77 34.48 1.69
CA ALA A 147 10.79 35.93 1.96
C ALA A 147 12.12 36.35 2.60
N VAL A 148 12.64 35.59 3.55
CA VAL A 148 13.94 35.81 4.17
C VAL A 148 15.07 35.68 3.14
N LEU A 149 15.04 34.69 2.24
CA LEU A 149 16.09 34.48 1.25
C LEU A 149 16.16 35.61 0.23
N VAL A 150 15.02 36.21 -0.16
CA VAL A 150 14.97 37.33 -1.12
C VAL A 150 15.02 38.71 -0.46
N ASP A 151 15.02 38.76 0.88
CA ASP A 151 15.00 40.02 1.67
C ASP A 151 13.75 40.89 1.39
N GLU A 152 12.58 40.24 1.38
CA GLU A 152 11.30 40.85 1.11
C GLU A 152 10.25 40.48 2.19
N PRO A 153 9.12 41.20 2.27
CA PRO A 153 8.00 40.81 3.11
C PRO A 153 7.45 39.40 2.74
N VAL A 154 6.91 38.70 3.72
CA VAL A 154 6.27 37.39 3.50
C VAL A 154 5.12 37.53 2.49
N ALA A 155 5.13 36.73 1.44
CA ALA A 155 4.10 36.74 0.42
C ALA A 155 2.72 36.39 1.04
N VAL A 156 1.70 37.18 0.71
CA VAL A 156 0.32 36.99 1.19
C VAL A 156 -0.55 36.27 0.15
N SER A 157 0.00 35.95 -1.01
CA SER A 157 -0.68 35.15 -2.03
C SER A 157 0.30 34.23 -2.75
N TRP A 158 -0.25 33.14 -3.34
CA TRP A 158 0.54 32.21 -4.12
C TRP A 158 1.28 32.88 -5.30
N ALA A 159 0.61 33.80 -5.99
CA ALA A 159 1.23 34.56 -7.09
C ALA A 159 2.46 35.32 -6.63
N GLN A 160 2.39 36.00 -5.47
CA GLN A 160 3.55 36.71 -4.90
C GLN A 160 4.68 35.74 -4.51
N ALA A 161 4.35 34.57 -3.95
CA ALA A 161 5.35 33.55 -3.63
C ALA A 161 6.06 33.05 -4.90
N LEU A 162 5.33 32.81 -5.99
CA LEU A 162 5.90 32.45 -7.29
C LEU A 162 6.83 33.54 -7.87
N ASP A 163 6.47 34.82 -7.69
CA ASP A 163 7.31 35.93 -8.14
C ASP A 163 8.59 36.05 -7.30
N GLN A 164 8.50 35.84 -5.97
CA GLN A 164 9.68 35.79 -5.10
C GLN A 164 10.59 34.61 -5.47
N ALA A 165 10.00 33.41 -5.71
CA ALA A 165 10.75 32.22 -6.14
C ALA A 165 11.48 32.46 -7.48
N SER A 166 10.85 33.18 -8.41
CA SER A 166 11.49 33.50 -9.69
C SER A 166 12.66 34.44 -9.53
N ARG A 167 12.56 35.46 -8.64
CA ARG A 167 13.70 36.34 -8.34
C ARG A 167 14.86 35.58 -7.71
N LEU A 168 14.55 34.66 -6.76
CA LEU A 168 15.58 33.83 -6.14
C LEU A 168 16.27 32.93 -7.18
N ALA A 169 15.51 32.26 -8.04
CA ALA A 169 16.06 31.40 -9.08
C ALA A 169 16.94 32.18 -10.08
N GLN A 170 16.52 33.40 -10.49
CA GLN A 170 17.30 34.27 -11.37
C GLN A 170 18.59 34.76 -10.72
N ALA A 171 18.53 35.17 -9.45
CA ALA A 171 19.68 35.68 -8.73
C ALA A 171 20.73 34.66 -8.39
N SER A 172 20.30 33.43 -8.05
CA SER A 172 21.19 32.33 -7.59
C SER A 172 21.63 31.39 -8.69
N GLY A 173 20.84 31.23 -9.75
CA GLY A 173 21.00 30.17 -10.74
C GLY A 173 20.46 28.80 -10.28
N ALA A 174 20.08 28.65 -9.02
CA ALA A 174 19.49 27.42 -8.48
C ALA A 174 18.01 27.27 -8.86
N GLY A 175 17.53 26.04 -8.99
CA GLY A 175 16.10 25.74 -9.00
C GLY A 175 15.47 26.06 -7.64
N VAL A 176 14.20 26.44 -7.61
CA VAL A 176 13.46 26.70 -6.38
C VAL A 176 12.22 25.81 -6.35
N LEU A 177 12.12 24.90 -5.39
CA LEU A 177 10.90 24.18 -5.07
C LEU A 177 10.19 24.92 -3.94
N VAL A 178 9.36 25.91 -4.26
CA VAL A 178 8.63 26.69 -3.25
C VAL A 178 7.45 25.89 -2.70
N LYS A 179 7.32 25.85 -1.36
CA LYS A 179 6.29 25.10 -0.62
C LYS A 179 5.18 26.04 -0.14
N GLY A 180 3.95 25.88 -0.68
CA GLY A 180 2.78 26.71 -0.36
C GLY A 180 1.92 26.19 0.79
N GLY A 181 2.37 25.18 1.54
CA GLY A 181 1.61 24.59 2.64
C GLY A 181 1.20 25.56 3.77
N HIS A 182 1.84 26.74 3.87
CA HIS A 182 1.51 27.79 4.86
C HIS A 182 0.38 28.73 4.40
N LEU A 183 -0.04 28.66 3.15
CA LEU A 183 -1.16 29.46 2.65
C LEU A 183 -2.48 28.76 2.97
N ASP A 184 -3.54 29.52 3.24
CA ASP A 184 -4.87 29.01 3.49
C ASP A 184 -5.52 28.44 2.21
N GLY A 185 -6.49 27.54 2.37
CA GLY A 185 -7.28 27.00 1.27
C GLY A 185 -7.33 25.48 1.20
N PRO A 186 -8.17 24.92 0.31
CA PRO A 186 -8.41 23.48 0.22
C PRO A 186 -7.27 22.69 -0.45
N VAL A 187 -6.33 23.40 -1.08
CA VAL A 187 -5.16 22.82 -1.75
C VAL A 187 -3.87 23.23 -1.08
N SER A 188 -2.85 22.41 -1.20
CA SER A 188 -1.47 22.72 -0.81
C SER A 188 -0.64 22.81 -2.08
N PRO A 189 -0.47 24.01 -2.65
CA PRO A 189 0.31 24.21 -3.87
C PRO A 189 1.80 24.18 -3.54
N ASP A 190 2.60 23.51 -4.38
CA ASP A 190 4.05 23.70 -4.48
C ASP A 190 4.38 24.05 -5.93
N ALA A 191 5.55 24.60 -6.20
CA ALA A 191 5.99 24.86 -7.57
C ALA A 191 7.49 24.68 -7.73
N TRP A 192 7.87 24.03 -8.81
CA TRP A 192 9.22 24.10 -9.36
C TRP A 192 9.38 25.38 -10.17
N VAL A 193 10.37 26.18 -9.82
CA VAL A 193 10.68 27.45 -10.50
C VAL A 193 12.16 27.48 -10.87
N SER A 194 12.47 27.77 -12.11
CA SER A 194 13.84 27.93 -12.63
C SER A 194 13.92 29.02 -13.68
N ALA A 195 15.10 29.27 -14.21
CA ALA A 195 15.26 30.16 -15.34
C ALA A 195 14.51 29.72 -16.61
N ALA A 196 14.21 28.41 -16.74
CA ALA A 196 13.45 27.85 -17.85
C ALA A 196 11.93 28.04 -17.73
N GLY A 197 11.42 28.34 -16.54
CA GLY A 197 9.98 28.53 -16.31
C GLY A 197 9.50 28.03 -14.96
N ARG A 198 8.18 27.92 -14.85
CA ARG A 198 7.45 27.49 -13.65
C ARG A 198 6.62 26.27 -13.96
N HIS A 199 6.58 25.32 -13.01
CA HIS A 199 5.70 24.15 -13.06
C HIS A 199 5.03 23.96 -11.69
N GLU A 200 3.71 24.08 -11.64
CA GLU A 200 2.95 23.95 -10.39
C GLU A 200 2.62 22.49 -10.08
N LEU A 201 2.76 22.14 -8.81
CA LEU A 201 2.50 20.81 -8.24
C LEU A 201 1.44 20.97 -7.15
N THR A 202 0.22 20.60 -7.43
CA THR A 202 -0.91 20.74 -6.48
C THR A 202 -1.27 19.41 -5.86
N SER A 203 -1.63 19.43 -4.57
CA SER A 203 -2.26 18.32 -3.87
C SER A 203 -3.41 18.84 -3.01
N GLU A 204 -4.34 17.96 -2.64
CA GLU A 204 -5.32 18.28 -1.61
C GLU A 204 -4.62 18.61 -0.29
N ARG A 205 -5.20 19.51 0.50
CA ARG A 205 -4.73 19.77 1.85
C ARG A 205 -5.24 18.67 2.77
N ILE A 206 -4.32 18.03 3.48
CA ILE A 206 -4.65 17.01 4.48
C ILE A 206 -4.81 17.71 5.84
N GLU A 207 -5.99 17.64 6.41
CA GLU A 207 -6.24 18.11 7.77
C GLU A 207 -5.71 17.10 8.78
N THR A 208 -4.56 17.41 9.40
CA THR A 208 -3.89 16.53 10.35
C THR A 208 -2.90 17.30 11.22
N THR A 209 -2.59 16.77 12.39
CA THR A 209 -1.49 17.24 13.25
C THR A 209 -0.16 16.55 12.93
N ALA A 210 -0.14 15.54 12.04
CA ALA A 210 1.05 14.78 11.66
C ALA A 210 1.86 15.53 10.57
N THR A 211 2.41 16.70 10.93
CA THR A 211 3.14 17.59 10.01
C THR A 211 4.61 17.74 10.34
N HIS A 212 5.09 17.12 11.43
CA HIS A 212 6.49 17.20 11.84
C HIS A 212 7.41 16.54 10.83
N GLY A 213 8.40 17.31 10.36
CA GLY A 213 9.42 16.87 9.42
C GLY A 213 8.99 16.82 7.95
N THR A 214 7.84 17.38 7.57
CA THR A 214 7.39 17.43 6.16
C THR A 214 8.41 18.07 5.23
N GLY A 215 9.04 19.18 5.63
CA GLY A 215 10.10 19.88 4.85
C GLY A 215 11.33 18.99 4.66
N CYS A 216 11.86 18.45 5.77
CA CYS A 216 13.01 17.54 5.73
C CYS A 216 12.72 16.32 4.85
N SER A 217 11.53 15.72 5.00
CA SER A 217 11.14 14.54 4.22
C SER A 217 11.04 14.84 2.73
N LEU A 218 10.47 15.98 2.34
CA LEU A 218 10.35 16.39 0.93
C LEU A 218 11.72 16.62 0.29
N SER A 219 12.57 17.41 0.95
CA SER A 219 13.90 17.74 0.43
C SER A 219 14.82 16.52 0.32
N ALA A 220 14.72 15.60 1.28
CA ALA A 220 15.44 14.32 1.24
C ALA A 220 14.90 13.38 0.15
N ALA A 221 13.58 13.26 0.00
CA ALA A 221 12.97 12.50 -1.09
C ALA A 221 13.42 13.02 -2.46
N LEU A 222 13.44 14.36 -2.63
CA LEU A 222 13.88 15.01 -3.85
C LEU A 222 15.36 14.68 -4.17
N ALA A 223 16.24 14.70 -3.16
CA ALA A 223 17.66 14.35 -3.32
C ALA A 223 17.84 12.89 -3.74
N ALA A 224 17.07 11.96 -3.14
CA ALA A 224 17.11 10.55 -3.50
C ALA A 224 16.54 10.26 -4.89
N LEU A 225 15.46 10.95 -5.27
CA LEU A 225 14.76 10.72 -6.54
C LEU A 225 15.47 11.37 -7.74
N ARG A 226 16.11 12.53 -7.58
CA ARG A 226 16.70 13.25 -8.73
C ARG A 226 17.66 12.40 -9.57
N PRO A 227 18.57 11.60 -9.01
CA PRO A 227 19.42 10.72 -9.82
C PRO A 227 18.68 9.59 -10.52
N GLN A 228 17.44 9.29 -10.11
CA GLN A 228 16.60 8.19 -10.61
C GLN A 228 15.52 8.66 -11.60
N ARG A 229 15.42 9.98 -11.86
CA ARG A 229 14.38 10.59 -12.70
C ARG A 229 15.01 11.40 -13.83
N ALA A 230 14.26 11.58 -14.90
CA ALA A 230 14.74 12.30 -16.08
C ALA A 230 15.08 13.76 -15.76
N ASP A 231 14.26 14.41 -14.95
CA ASP A 231 14.44 15.82 -14.60
C ASP A 231 13.94 16.17 -13.17
N TRP A 232 14.06 17.43 -12.79
CA TRP A 232 13.63 17.94 -11.49
C TRP A 232 12.11 17.99 -11.33
N ILE A 233 11.35 18.16 -12.40
CA ILE A 233 9.88 18.25 -12.36
C ILE A 233 9.30 16.87 -12.02
N GLU A 234 9.80 15.83 -12.68
CA GLU A 234 9.42 14.44 -12.39
C GLU A 234 9.79 14.07 -10.95
N ALA A 235 11.03 14.37 -10.52
CA ALA A 235 11.49 14.10 -9.16
C ALA A 235 10.65 14.84 -8.10
N ALA A 236 10.30 16.10 -8.34
CA ALA A 236 9.47 16.90 -7.44
C ALA A 236 8.02 16.42 -7.40
N GLY A 237 7.47 16.00 -8.53
CA GLY A 237 6.13 15.39 -8.62
C GLY A 237 6.01 14.11 -7.78
N ASP A 238 6.96 13.21 -7.94
CA ASP A 238 7.01 11.95 -7.19
C ASP A 238 7.23 12.18 -5.68
N ALA A 239 8.15 13.09 -5.32
CA ALA A 239 8.38 13.46 -3.92
C ALA A 239 7.12 14.06 -3.28
N LYS A 240 6.39 14.92 -3.98
CA LYS A 240 5.13 15.53 -3.54
C LYS A 240 4.04 14.49 -3.35
N ALA A 241 3.85 13.60 -4.31
CA ALA A 241 2.85 12.53 -4.26
C ALA A 241 3.12 11.58 -3.06
N TRP A 242 4.37 11.15 -2.91
CA TRP A 242 4.79 10.32 -1.77
C TRP A 242 4.57 11.04 -0.43
N LEU A 243 4.99 12.29 -0.30
CA LEU A 243 4.82 13.06 0.93
C LEU A 243 3.34 13.22 1.30
N THR A 244 2.47 13.48 0.32
CA THR A 244 1.02 13.57 0.55
C THR A 244 0.46 12.27 1.15
N GLY A 245 0.89 11.11 0.65
CA GLY A 245 0.56 9.81 1.23
C GLY A 245 1.13 9.62 2.64
N ALA A 246 2.38 10.04 2.87
CA ALA A 246 3.04 9.95 4.17
C ALA A 246 2.37 10.82 5.25
N ILE A 247 1.90 12.03 4.88
CA ILE A 247 1.12 12.93 5.74
C ILE A 247 -0.22 12.28 6.09
N ARG A 248 -0.96 11.77 5.09
CA ARG A 248 -2.26 11.11 5.29
C ARG A 248 -2.17 9.90 6.23
N ALA A 249 -1.07 9.15 6.17
CA ALA A 249 -0.85 7.98 7.01
C ALA A 249 -0.24 8.31 8.38
N GLY A 250 0.31 9.51 8.57
CA GLY A 250 1.07 9.90 9.76
C GLY A 250 0.28 9.84 11.07
N GLU A 251 -0.99 10.22 11.04
CA GLU A 251 -1.85 10.22 12.24
C GLU A 251 -2.01 8.82 12.87
N ALA A 252 -2.02 7.78 12.03
CA ALA A 252 -2.12 6.40 12.50
C ALA A 252 -0.87 5.92 13.29
N LEU A 253 0.25 6.64 13.21
CA LEU A 253 1.47 6.33 13.99
C LEU A 253 1.30 6.57 15.47
N ARG A 254 0.45 7.54 15.87
CA ARG A 254 0.21 7.93 17.28
C ARG A 254 1.52 8.22 18.04
N VAL A 255 2.43 8.97 17.44
CA VAL A 255 3.72 9.30 18.03
C VAL A 255 3.69 10.68 18.68
N GLY A 256 3.83 10.70 19.99
CA GLY A 256 3.88 11.94 20.79
C GLY A 256 2.52 12.60 21.02
N ALA A 257 2.52 13.70 21.79
CA ALA A 257 1.32 14.47 22.13
C ALA A 257 1.21 15.80 21.36
N GLY A 258 2.28 16.21 20.66
CA GLY A 258 2.33 17.43 19.83
C GLY A 258 2.14 17.13 18.35
N HIS A 259 2.88 17.86 17.50
CA HIS A 259 2.88 17.58 16.06
C HIS A 259 3.52 16.22 15.79
N GLY A 260 2.70 15.25 15.34
CA GLY A 260 3.16 13.91 15.00
C GLY A 260 3.99 13.89 13.71
N PRO A 261 4.86 12.87 13.52
CA PRO A 261 5.64 12.72 12.30
C PRO A 261 4.81 12.14 11.15
N VAL A 262 5.27 12.37 9.93
CA VAL A 262 4.76 11.68 8.73
C VAL A 262 5.15 10.20 8.72
N ASP A 263 4.35 9.34 8.07
CA ASP A 263 4.68 7.93 7.90
C ASP A 263 5.52 7.69 6.65
N HIS A 264 6.83 7.76 6.79
CA HIS A 264 7.79 7.57 5.69
C HIS A 264 7.66 6.23 4.98
N PHE A 265 7.14 5.20 5.66
CA PHE A 265 7.02 3.84 5.14
C PHE A 265 5.57 3.41 4.91
N HIS A 266 4.65 4.37 4.66
CA HIS A 266 3.24 4.05 4.42
C HIS A 266 3.06 3.03 3.27
N HIS A 267 3.87 3.08 2.22
CA HIS A 267 3.88 2.06 1.15
C HIS A 267 4.44 0.72 1.64
N ALA A 268 5.52 0.71 2.39
CA ALA A 268 6.17 -0.51 2.86
C ALA A 268 5.33 -1.26 3.90
N ARG A 269 4.49 -0.57 4.68
CA ARG A 269 3.55 -1.22 5.61
C ARG A 269 2.49 -2.03 4.88
N GLN A 270 2.12 -1.60 3.69
CA GLN A 270 1.22 -2.39 2.84
C GLN A 270 1.91 -3.68 2.36
N LEU A 271 3.23 -3.64 2.13
CA LEU A 271 4.03 -4.82 1.77
C LEU A 271 4.33 -5.73 2.96
N GLY A 272 4.41 -5.20 4.18
CA GLY A 272 4.65 -5.93 5.43
C GLY A 272 3.39 -6.39 6.16
N ALA A 273 2.21 -5.95 5.74
CA ALA A 273 0.94 -6.46 6.26
C ALA A 273 0.77 -7.92 5.82
N PRO A 274 0.22 -8.79 6.69
CA PRO A 274 -0.14 -10.14 6.26
C PRO A 274 -1.00 -10.05 4.99
N ALA A 275 -0.73 -10.93 4.02
CA ALA A 275 -1.54 -11.03 2.81
C ALA A 275 -3.03 -11.10 3.19
N PHE A 276 -3.89 -10.48 2.41
CA PHE A 276 -5.34 -10.53 2.66
C PHE A 276 -5.82 -11.95 2.84
N THR A 277 -5.36 -12.85 1.98
CA THR A 277 -5.71 -14.27 2.03
C THR A 277 -5.26 -14.93 3.34
N ALA A 278 -4.09 -14.60 3.88
CA ALA A 278 -3.63 -15.12 5.16
C ALA A 278 -4.53 -14.71 6.32
N THR A 279 -5.03 -13.48 6.31
CA THR A 279 -5.98 -12.97 7.30
C THR A 279 -7.36 -13.59 7.11
N ALA A 280 -7.89 -13.59 5.90
CA ALA A 280 -9.19 -14.15 5.54
C ALA A 280 -9.29 -15.62 5.89
N TRP A 281 -8.24 -16.40 5.57
CA TRP A 281 -8.21 -17.84 5.87
C TRP A 281 -8.20 -18.18 7.35
N ARG A 282 -7.58 -17.35 8.17
CA ARG A 282 -7.58 -17.47 9.63
C ARG A 282 -8.95 -17.16 10.21
N VAL A 283 -9.61 -16.12 9.71
CA VAL A 283 -10.95 -15.71 10.18
C VAL A 283 -12.00 -16.79 9.91
N VAL A 284 -11.90 -17.51 8.80
CA VAL A 284 -12.86 -18.58 8.44
C VAL A 284 -12.45 -19.98 8.92
N ALA A 285 -11.49 -20.11 9.83
CA ALA A 285 -10.99 -21.39 10.30
C ALA A 285 -12.10 -22.31 10.85
N ASP A 286 -13.10 -21.73 11.54
CA ASP A 286 -14.23 -22.49 12.09
C ASP A 286 -15.19 -22.92 10.98
N LEU A 287 -15.48 -22.08 10.00
CA LEU A 287 -16.30 -22.42 8.84
C LEU A 287 -15.67 -23.57 8.03
N ARG A 288 -14.36 -23.54 7.86
CA ARG A 288 -13.64 -24.62 7.18
C ARG A 288 -13.76 -25.95 7.91
N ARG A 289 -13.66 -25.94 9.24
CA ARG A 289 -13.91 -27.15 10.05
C ARG A 289 -15.35 -27.62 9.94
N ALA A 290 -16.30 -26.67 9.91
CA ALA A 290 -17.71 -26.99 9.74
C ALA A 290 -17.99 -27.69 8.40
N CYS A 291 -17.26 -27.36 7.31
CA CYS A 291 -17.38 -28.10 6.05
C CYS A 291 -17.09 -29.61 6.21
N ASP A 292 -16.08 -29.96 7.02
CA ASP A 292 -15.74 -31.41 7.27
C ASP A 292 -16.82 -32.12 8.08
N ASP A 293 -17.61 -31.39 8.85
CA ASP A 293 -18.66 -31.90 9.69
C ASP A 293 -20.01 -32.04 8.98
N VAL A 294 -20.15 -31.46 7.78
CA VAL A 294 -21.37 -31.58 6.98
C VAL A 294 -21.64 -33.05 6.61
N PRO A 295 -22.84 -33.57 6.84
CA PRO A 295 -23.18 -34.97 6.53
C PRO A 295 -22.92 -35.36 5.08
N PHE A 296 -23.21 -34.46 4.14
CA PHE A 296 -22.93 -34.66 2.71
C PHE A 296 -21.43 -34.87 2.45
N VAL A 297 -20.55 -34.03 3.01
CA VAL A 297 -19.10 -34.13 2.80
C VAL A 297 -18.54 -35.40 3.42
N ARG A 298 -19.04 -35.81 4.59
CA ARG A 298 -18.65 -37.07 5.24
C ARG A 298 -19.07 -38.27 4.42
N ALA A 299 -20.35 -38.33 4.01
CA ALA A 299 -20.87 -39.43 3.21
C ALA A 299 -20.23 -39.49 1.80
N LEU A 300 -19.85 -38.32 1.24
CA LEU A 300 -19.08 -38.25 0.02
C LEU A 300 -17.69 -38.87 0.22
N ALA A 301 -17.03 -38.57 1.36
CA ALA A 301 -15.69 -39.05 1.66
C ALA A 301 -15.63 -40.56 1.88
N ASP A 302 -16.62 -41.16 2.54
CA ASP A 302 -16.65 -42.60 2.84
C ASP A 302 -17.39 -43.42 1.77
N GLY A 303 -17.89 -42.79 0.70
CA GLY A 303 -18.58 -43.41 -0.41
C GLY A 303 -20.03 -43.84 -0.10
N SER A 304 -20.56 -43.49 1.09
CA SER A 304 -21.92 -43.85 1.52
C SER A 304 -23.00 -42.88 1.04
N LEU A 305 -22.63 -41.77 0.38
CA LEU A 305 -23.57 -40.77 -0.09
C LEU A 305 -24.59 -41.40 -1.07
N PRO A 306 -25.91 -41.27 -0.83
CA PRO A 306 -26.91 -41.74 -1.78
C PRO A 306 -26.77 -41.06 -3.13
N VAL A 307 -26.87 -41.81 -4.22
CA VAL A 307 -26.75 -41.30 -5.59
C VAL A 307 -27.74 -40.13 -5.84
N GLY A 308 -28.97 -40.25 -5.36
CA GLY A 308 -29.99 -39.22 -5.48
C GLY A 308 -29.59 -37.90 -4.77
N ALA A 309 -28.99 -38.00 -3.59
CA ALA A 309 -28.47 -36.84 -2.86
C ALA A 309 -27.34 -36.14 -3.63
N PHE A 310 -26.43 -36.91 -4.22
CA PHE A 310 -25.37 -36.38 -5.05
C PHE A 310 -25.91 -35.68 -6.34
N GLU A 311 -26.95 -36.26 -6.95
CA GLU A 311 -27.62 -35.68 -8.12
C GLU A 311 -28.36 -34.37 -7.77
N ASP A 312 -28.99 -34.29 -6.59
CA ASP A 312 -29.60 -33.07 -6.09
C ASP A 312 -28.56 -31.98 -5.86
N TYR A 313 -27.42 -32.33 -5.31
CA TYR A 313 -26.28 -31.41 -5.20
C TYR A 313 -25.83 -30.89 -6.57
N LEU A 314 -25.57 -31.76 -7.55
CA LEU A 314 -25.17 -31.41 -8.90
C LEU A 314 -26.20 -30.50 -9.61
N HIS A 315 -27.50 -30.72 -9.33
CA HIS A 315 -28.55 -29.88 -9.88
C HIS A 315 -28.46 -28.44 -9.36
N GLN A 316 -28.28 -28.28 -8.04
CA GLN A 316 -28.12 -26.97 -7.43
C GLN A 316 -26.82 -26.29 -7.86
N ASP A 317 -25.74 -27.06 -8.01
CA ASP A 317 -24.46 -26.58 -8.49
C ASP A 317 -24.51 -26.07 -9.94
N ALA A 318 -25.20 -26.78 -10.83
CA ALA A 318 -25.44 -26.33 -12.21
C ALA A 318 -26.20 -24.99 -12.28
N LEU A 319 -27.17 -24.77 -11.37
CA LEU A 319 -27.89 -23.49 -11.28
C LEU A 319 -27.01 -22.38 -10.73
N TYR A 320 -26.20 -22.68 -9.69
CA TYR A 320 -25.21 -21.76 -9.12
C TYR A 320 -24.19 -21.30 -10.16
N LEU A 321 -23.56 -22.23 -10.88
CA LEU A 321 -22.54 -21.94 -11.90
C LEU A 321 -23.06 -21.02 -13.02
N GLY A 322 -24.34 -21.07 -13.34
CA GLY A 322 -24.97 -20.15 -14.28
C GLY A 322 -24.89 -18.68 -13.84
N THR A 323 -25.08 -18.39 -12.55
CA THR A 323 -24.95 -17.06 -11.99
C THR A 323 -23.47 -16.72 -11.71
N TYR A 324 -22.72 -17.67 -11.16
CA TYR A 324 -21.29 -17.48 -10.87
C TYR A 324 -20.49 -17.08 -12.12
N SER A 325 -20.80 -17.68 -13.28
CA SER A 325 -20.17 -17.30 -14.57
C SER A 325 -20.36 -15.82 -14.92
N ARG A 326 -21.53 -15.25 -14.61
CA ARG A 326 -21.81 -13.82 -14.86
C ARG A 326 -21.00 -12.93 -13.90
N VAL A 327 -20.87 -13.35 -12.66
CA VAL A 327 -20.08 -12.64 -11.65
C VAL A 327 -18.59 -12.68 -12.00
N LEU A 328 -18.08 -13.82 -12.51
CA LEU A 328 -16.71 -13.90 -13.04
C LEU A 328 -16.51 -13.01 -14.28
N ALA A 329 -17.50 -12.95 -15.18
CA ALA A 329 -17.45 -12.02 -16.32
C ALA A 329 -17.42 -10.55 -15.84
N ARG A 330 -18.12 -10.22 -14.76
CA ARG A 330 -18.06 -8.90 -14.14
C ARG A 330 -16.68 -8.64 -13.52
N ALA A 331 -16.07 -9.62 -12.82
CA ALA A 331 -14.70 -9.52 -12.32
C ALA A 331 -13.71 -9.27 -13.46
N SER A 332 -13.85 -9.98 -14.59
CA SER A 332 -13.07 -9.75 -15.80
C SER A 332 -13.22 -8.33 -16.35
N GLN A 333 -14.45 -7.80 -16.39
CA GLN A 333 -14.72 -6.43 -16.86
C GLN A 333 -14.05 -5.38 -15.96
N LEU A 334 -14.00 -5.61 -14.66
CA LEU A 334 -13.43 -4.70 -13.66
C LEU A 334 -11.92 -4.86 -13.48
N ALA A 335 -11.32 -5.89 -14.06
CA ALA A 335 -9.92 -6.24 -13.86
C ALA A 335 -8.98 -5.09 -14.25
N PRO A 336 -7.95 -4.78 -13.43
CA PRO A 336 -7.05 -3.66 -13.66
C PRO A 336 -6.03 -3.93 -14.78
N ASP A 337 -5.79 -5.20 -15.09
CA ASP A 337 -4.80 -5.62 -16.08
C ASP A 337 -5.27 -6.81 -16.91
N ARG A 338 -4.52 -7.09 -17.99
CA ARG A 338 -4.83 -8.17 -18.90
C ARG A 338 -4.73 -9.58 -18.30
N PRO A 339 -3.73 -9.93 -17.48
CA PRO A 339 -3.66 -11.24 -16.82
C PRO A 339 -4.89 -11.54 -15.95
N ALA A 340 -5.32 -10.59 -15.12
CA ALA A 340 -6.51 -10.73 -14.29
C ALA A 340 -7.79 -10.83 -15.15
N GLN A 341 -7.90 -10.01 -16.20
CA GLN A 341 -9.00 -10.06 -17.15
C GLN A 341 -9.14 -11.44 -17.81
N GLU A 342 -8.02 -12.00 -18.31
CA GLU A 342 -7.98 -13.31 -18.96
C GLU A 342 -8.31 -14.46 -17.97
N PHE A 343 -7.87 -14.35 -16.72
CA PHE A 343 -8.16 -15.35 -15.69
C PHE A 343 -9.67 -15.48 -15.45
N PHE A 344 -10.35 -14.36 -15.19
CA PHE A 344 -11.77 -14.36 -14.89
C PHE A 344 -12.63 -14.66 -16.13
N ALA A 345 -12.21 -14.22 -17.33
CA ALA A 345 -12.88 -14.56 -18.58
C ALA A 345 -12.85 -16.07 -18.84
N ARG A 346 -11.69 -16.72 -18.66
CA ARG A 346 -11.57 -18.19 -18.78
C ARG A 346 -12.38 -18.91 -17.72
N GLY A 347 -12.39 -18.44 -16.48
CA GLY A 347 -13.22 -18.99 -15.42
C GLY A 347 -14.72 -18.93 -15.77
N ALA A 348 -15.20 -17.77 -16.26
CA ALA A 348 -16.58 -17.62 -16.69
C ALA A 348 -16.95 -18.59 -17.85
N GLN A 349 -16.04 -18.76 -18.81
CA GLN A 349 -16.23 -19.72 -19.92
C GLN A 349 -16.25 -21.16 -19.43
N SER A 350 -15.33 -21.52 -18.51
CA SER A 350 -15.27 -22.88 -17.95
C SER A 350 -16.56 -23.28 -17.27
N CYS A 351 -17.14 -22.40 -16.44
CA CYS A 351 -18.43 -22.64 -15.78
C CYS A 351 -19.56 -22.90 -16.79
N LEU A 352 -19.60 -22.18 -17.90
CA LEU A 352 -20.66 -22.33 -18.89
C LEU A 352 -20.50 -23.54 -19.82
N VAL A 353 -19.25 -23.87 -20.21
CA VAL A 353 -19.01 -24.84 -21.28
C VAL A 353 -18.64 -26.20 -20.71
N VAL A 354 -17.78 -26.25 -19.69
CA VAL A 354 -17.24 -27.51 -19.18
C VAL A 354 -18.13 -28.06 -18.06
N GLU A 355 -18.30 -27.28 -16.99
CA GLU A 355 -18.93 -27.78 -15.77
C GLU A 355 -20.44 -27.97 -15.95
N GLN A 356 -21.16 -27.01 -16.52
CA GLN A 356 -22.59 -27.18 -16.79
C GLN A 356 -22.88 -28.32 -17.77
N GLN A 357 -22.02 -28.53 -18.76
CA GLN A 357 -22.23 -29.62 -19.71
C GLN A 357 -22.03 -31.00 -19.05
N LEU A 358 -20.98 -31.16 -18.24
CA LEU A 358 -20.73 -32.38 -17.47
C LEU A 358 -21.88 -32.71 -16.52
N HIS A 359 -22.38 -31.71 -15.78
CA HIS A 359 -23.51 -31.88 -14.88
C HIS A 359 -24.79 -32.25 -15.65
N ARG A 360 -25.09 -31.61 -16.76
CA ARG A 360 -26.25 -31.92 -17.61
C ARG A 360 -26.20 -33.34 -18.17
N GLU A 361 -25.04 -33.77 -18.66
CA GLU A 361 -24.86 -35.11 -19.19
C GLU A 361 -25.03 -36.17 -18.12
N ARG A 362 -24.51 -35.93 -16.90
CA ARG A 362 -24.65 -36.85 -15.78
C ARG A 362 -26.12 -36.96 -15.30
N LEU A 363 -26.78 -35.83 -15.11
CA LEU A 363 -28.20 -35.77 -14.75
C LEU A 363 -29.09 -36.41 -15.83
N ALA A 364 -28.79 -36.21 -17.13
CA ALA A 364 -29.52 -36.85 -18.22
C ALA A 364 -29.34 -38.36 -18.22
N ARG A 365 -28.16 -38.91 -17.95
CA ARG A 365 -27.93 -40.35 -17.81
C ARG A 365 -28.72 -40.95 -16.64
N ALA A 366 -28.94 -40.16 -15.58
CA ALA A 366 -29.76 -40.53 -14.44
C ALA A 366 -31.27 -40.36 -14.67
N GLY A 367 -31.68 -39.90 -15.86
CA GLY A 367 -33.10 -39.64 -16.20
C GLY A 367 -33.67 -38.40 -15.50
N ARG A 368 -32.84 -37.51 -14.95
CA ARG A 368 -33.23 -36.30 -14.23
C ARG A 368 -33.13 -35.08 -15.11
N SER A 369 -34.08 -34.16 -14.96
CA SER A 369 -34.04 -32.88 -15.63
C SER A 369 -33.14 -31.90 -14.90
N TRP A 370 -32.26 -31.23 -15.64
CA TRP A 370 -31.50 -30.10 -15.11
C TRP A 370 -32.36 -28.82 -14.95
N ARG A 371 -33.59 -28.82 -15.48
CA ARG A 371 -34.54 -27.70 -15.36
C ARG A 371 -35.34 -27.86 -14.07
N GLY A 372 -34.98 -27.12 -13.06
CA GLY A 372 -35.67 -27.02 -11.79
C GLY A 372 -35.51 -25.63 -11.17
N SER A 373 -36.08 -25.43 -9.99
CA SER A 373 -35.91 -24.21 -9.23
C SER A 373 -34.69 -24.30 -8.33
N ALA A 374 -33.96 -23.19 -8.20
CA ALA A 374 -32.93 -23.06 -7.21
C ALA A 374 -33.53 -23.15 -5.80
N SER A 375 -32.85 -23.84 -4.91
CA SER A 375 -33.20 -23.87 -3.49
C SER A 375 -33.05 -22.49 -2.84
N PRO A 376 -33.68 -22.24 -1.69
CA PRO A 376 -33.44 -20.99 -0.94
C PRO A 376 -31.97 -20.73 -0.62
N VAL A 377 -31.18 -21.78 -0.39
CA VAL A 377 -29.74 -21.68 -0.13
C VAL A 377 -29.00 -21.23 -1.38
N THR A 378 -29.27 -21.87 -2.53
CA THR A 378 -28.67 -21.50 -3.80
C THR A 378 -29.03 -20.07 -4.18
N VAL A 379 -30.30 -19.66 -4.00
CA VAL A 379 -30.75 -18.29 -4.24
C VAL A 379 -30.01 -17.31 -3.35
N ALA A 380 -29.92 -17.57 -2.04
CA ALA A 380 -29.25 -16.67 -1.12
C ALA A 380 -27.75 -16.48 -1.47
N TYR A 381 -27.08 -17.54 -1.93
CA TYR A 381 -25.67 -17.44 -2.33
C TYR A 381 -25.53 -16.64 -3.64
N THR A 382 -26.34 -16.94 -4.63
CA THR A 382 -26.31 -16.23 -5.91
C THR A 382 -26.69 -14.75 -5.76
N ASP A 383 -27.68 -14.43 -4.94
CA ASP A 383 -28.08 -13.06 -4.62
C ASP A 383 -26.95 -12.27 -3.94
N HIS A 384 -26.23 -12.91 -3.01
CA HIS A 384 -25.04 -12.30 -2.39
C HIS A 384 -23.99 -11.95 -3.44
N LEU A 385 -23.63 -12.89 -4.32
CA LEU A 385 -22.63 -12.67 -5.36
C LEU A 385 -23.06 -11.58 -6.36
N GLU A 386 -24.31 -11.58 -6.80
CA GLU A 386 -24.85 -10.54 -7.70
C GLU A 386 -24.90 -9.17 -7.01
N ALA A 387 -25.25 -9.11 -5.73
CA ALA A 387 -25.23 -7.87 -4.96
C ALA A 387 -23.85 -7.27 -4.87
N VAL A 388 -22.82 -8.10 -4.60
CA VAL A 388 -21.42 -7.65 -4.60
C VAL A 388 -20.98 -7.23 -6.00
N ALA A 389 -21.30 -8.01 -7.04
CA ALA A 389 -20.93 -7.71 -8.42
C ALA A 389 -21.54 -6.41 -8.95
N SER A 390 -22.75 -6.06 -8.48
CA SER A 390 -23.47 -4.86 -8.93
C SER A 390 -22.98 -3.57 -8.28
N ARG A 391 -22.50 -3.63 -7.04
CA ARG A 391 -22.17 -2.45 -6.20
C ARG A 391 -20.72 -2.39 -5.78
N GLY A 392 -20.03 -3.54 -5.78
CA GLY A 392 -18.66 -3.67 -5.28
C GLY A 392 -17.61 -3.20 -6.29
N SER A 393 -16.46 -2.84 -5.75
CA SER A 393 -15.23 -2.65 -6.53
C SER A 393 -14.68 -3.99 -7.03
N TYR A 394 -13.70 -3.95 -7.94
CA TYR A 394 -12.96 -5.14 -8.37
C TYR A 394 -12.51 -6.00 -7.19
N ALA A 395 -11.93 -5.37 -6.18
CA ALA A 395 -11.39 -6.04 -4.99
C ALA A 395 -12.48 -6.79 -4.21
N GLU A 396 -13.67 -6.19 -4.03
CA GLU A 396 -14.80 -6.83 -3.33
C GLU A 396 -15.35 -8.01 -4.14
N VAL A 397 -15.45 -7.88 -5.47
CA VAL A 397 -15.92 -8.97 -6.33
C VAL A 397 -14.94 -10.14 -6.30
N VAL A 398 -13.64 -9.88 -6.42
CA VAL A 398 -12.60 -10.93 -6.32
C VAL A 398 -12.66 -11.66 -4.99
N ALA A 399 -12.84 -10.93 -3.87
CA ALA A 399 -12.98 -11.54 -2.56
C ALA A 399 -14.24 -12.41 -2.42
N ALA A 400 -15.37 -11.99 -3.01
CA ALA A 400 -16.62 -12.74 -2.98
C ALA A 400 -16.57 -14.04 -3.78
N VAL A 401 -15.87 -14.06 -4.93
CA VAL A 401 -15.77 -15.26 -5.77
C VAL A 401 -14.67 -16.23 -5.32
N LEU A 402 -13.72 -15.79 -4.53
CA LEU A 402 -12.56 -16.58 -4.09
C LEU A 402 -12.94 -17.89 -3.36
N PRO A 403 -13.95 -17.95 -2.46
CA PRO A 403 -14.30 -19.19 -1.76
C PRO A 403 -14.62 -20.35 -2.67
N CYS A 404 -15.31 -20.15 -3.78
CA CYS A 404 -15.64 -21.20 -4.74
C CYS A 404 -14.37 -21.90 -5.31
N TYR A 405 -13.28 -21.17 -5.51
CA TYR A 405 -12.00 -21.77 -5.87
C TYR A 405 -11.30 -22.41 -4.67
N TRP A 406 -11.24 -21.69 -3.56
CA TRP A 406 -10.33 -22.04 -2.48
C TRP A 406 -10.89 -23.06 -1.51
N VAL A 407 -12.16 -22.95 -1.13
CA VAL A 407 -12.81 -23.94 -0.24
C VAL A 407 -12.89 -25.30 -0.92
N TYR A 408 -13.25 -25.34 -2.22
CA TYR A 408 -13.29 -26.59 -2.97
C TYR A 408 -11.91 -27.24 -3.12
N ALA A 409 -10.86 -26.45 -3.41
CA ALA A 409 -9.49 -26.96 -3.46
C ALA A 409 -9.02 -27.49 -2.10
N ASP A 410 -9.39 -26.83 -1.00
CA ASP A 410 -9.05 -27.24 0.36
C ASP A 410 -9.78 -28.53 0.76
N VAL A 411 -11.08 -28.61 0.51
CA VAL A 411 -11.90 -29.83 0.77
C VAL A 411 -11.42 -30.97 -0.10
N GLY A 412 -11.26 -30.78 -1.41
CA GLY A 412 -10.79 -31.81 -2.33
C GLY A 412 -9.41 -32.35 -1.96
N THR A 413 -8.46 -31.50 -1.64
CA THR A 413 -7.11 -31.93 -1.21
C THR A 413 -7.14 -32.72 0.10
N ARG A 414 -7.97 -32.30 1.08
CA ARG A 414 -8.08 -33.00 2.37
C ARG A 414 -8.78 -34.34 2.24
N LEU A 415 -9.78 -34.44 1.38
CA LEU A 415 -10.50 -35.70 1.12
C LEU A 415 -9.59 -36.71 0.39
N LEU A 416 -8.90 -36.29 -0.67
CA LEU A 416 -7.94 -37.15 -1.39
C LEU A 416 -6.85 -37.73 -0.48
N GLY A 417 -6.41 -37.01 0.53
CA GLY A 417 -5.41 -37.48 1.48
C GLY A 417 -5.94 -38.60 2.42
N ARG A 418 -7.24 -38.88 2.40
CA ARG A 418 -7.91 -39.82 3.34
C ARG A 418 -8.71 -40.91 2.64
N VAL A 419 -8.96 -40.82 1.35
CA VAL A 419 -9.86 -41.67 0.57
C VAL A 419 -9.07 -42.46 -0.45
N ASP A 420 -9.33 -43.76 -0.55
CA ASP A 420 -8.89 -44.59 -1.66
C ASP A 420 -9.88 -44.42 -2.83
N LEU A 421 -9.39 -43.97 -3.97
CA LEU A 421 -10.22 -43.75 -5.14
C LEU A 421 -10.54 -45.03 -5.93
N ASP A 422 -9.84 -46.13 -5.67
CA ASP A 422 -10.10 -47.38 -6.40
C ASP A 422 -11.48 -47.95 -6.02
N GLY A 423 -12.37 -47.97 -7.02
CA GLY A 423 -13.77 -48.41 -6.80
C GLY A 423 -14.66 -47.41 -6.07
N HIS A 424 -14.19 -46.20 -5.77
CA HIS A 424 -14.98 -45.20 -5.08
C HIS A 424 -16.09 -44.62 -5.99
N PRO A 425 -17.37 -44.54 -5.54
CA PRO A 425 -18.49 -44.17 -6.39
C PRO A 425 -18.42 -42.73 -6.90
N TYR A 426 -17.64 -41.87 -6.24
CA TYR A 426 -17.46 -40.43 -6.55
C TYR A 426 -16.01 -40.08 -6.91
N ALA A 427 -15.22 -41.09 -7.36
CA ALA A 427 -13.81 -40.88 -7.72
C ALA A 427 -13.59 -39.74 -8.71
N ASP A 428 -14.45 -39.61 -9.72
CA ASP A 428 -14.36 -38.57 -10.74
C ASP A 428 -14.49 -37.16 -10.13
N TRP A 429 -15.42 -36.95 -9.20
CA TRP A 429 -15.64 -35.69 -8.53
C TRP A 429 -14.47 -35.34 -7.60
N LEU A 430 -14.10 -36.29 -6.75
CA LEU A 430 -12.98 -36.14 -5.84
C LEU A 430 -11.67 -35.87 -6.60
N GLY A 431 -11.44 -36.57 -7.72
CA GLY A 431 -10.30 -36.39 -8.59
C GLY A 431 -10.25 -34.99 -9.20
N THR A 432 -11.39 -34.42 -9.61
CA THR A 432 -11.46 -33.09 -10.22
C THR A 432 -11.03 -32.00 -9.24
N TYR A 433 -11.56 -31.98 -8.02
CA TYR A 433 -11.26 -30.93 -7.04
C TYR A 433 -9.95 -31.15 -6.27
N GLY A 434 -9.38 -32.34 -6.34
CA GLY A 434 -8.05 -32.66 -5.84
C GLY A 434 -6.93 -32.59 -6.88
N ASP A 435 -7.27 -32.24 -8.13
CA ASP A 435 -6.28 -32.12 -9.21
C ASP A 435 -5.31 -30.96 -8.94
N PRO A 436 -3.99 -31.17 -9.13
CA PRO A 436 -2.99 -30.08 -9.06
C PRO A 436 -3.31 -28.86 -9.93
N ALA A 437 -3.97 -29.04 -11.09
CA ALA A 437 -4.37 -27.93 -11.95
C ALA A 437 -5.46 -27.07 -11.28
N PHE A 438 -6.43 -27.68 -10.58
CA PHE A 438 -7.44 -26.93 -9.80
C PHE A 438 -6.80 -26.18 -8.61
N ALA A 439 -5.83 -26.83 -7.93
CA ALA A 439 -5.06 -26.19 -6.88
C ALA A 439 -4.26 -24.96 -7.38
N GLN A 440 -3.74 -25.02 -8.60
CA GLN A 440 -3.08 -23.87 -9.25
C GLN A 440 -4.07 -22.74 -9.56
N LEU A 441 -5.28 -23.04 -10.06
CA LEU A 441 -6.32 -22.04 -10.27
C LEU A 441 -6.69 -21.34 -8.96
N ALA A 442 -6.87 -22.09 -7.88
CA ALA A 442 -7.12 -21.53 -6.56
C ALA A 442 -5.93 -20.68 -6.06
N ALA A 443 -4.69 -21.07 -6.35
CA ALA A 443 -3.51 -20.27 -6.02
C ALA A 443 -3.46 -18.97 -6.80
N GLN A 444 -3.78 -18.97 -8.10
CA GLN A 444 -3.88 -17.76 -8.92
C GLN A 444 -4.99 -16.83 -8.42
N ALA A 445 -6.17 -17.36 -8.09
CA ALA A 445 -7.27 -16.58 -7.53
C ALA A 445 -6.86 -15.89 -6.20
N ARG A 446 -6.10 -16.59 -5.34
CA ARG A 446 -5.56 -16.01 -4.10
C ARG A 446 -4.58 -14.88 -4.38
N THR A 447 -3.67 -15.05 -5.35
CA THR A 447 -2.74 -13.99 -5.75
C THR A 447 -3.48 -12.75 -6.22
N LEU A 448 -4.49 -12.91 -7.08
CA LEU A 448 -5.32 -11.78 -7.56
C LEU A 448 -6.07 -11.08 -6.43
N ALA A 449 -6.53 -11.82 -5.41
CA ALA A 449 -7.16 -11.23 -4.24
C ALA A 449 -6.16 -10.46 -3.36
N ASP A 450 -4.94 -10.96 -3.19
CA ASP A 450 -3.88 -10.27 -2.47
C ASP A 450 -3.41 -9.01 -3.21
N ASP A 451 -3.32 -9.05 -4.54
CA ASP A 451 -2.98 -7.92 -5.40
C ASP A 451 -4.06 -6.83 -5.29
N ALA A 452 -5.33 -7.21 -5.44
CA ALA A 452 -6.46 -6.29 -5.29
C ALA A 452 -6.51 -5.65 -3.89
N ALA A 453 -6.19 -6.40 -2.84
CA ALA A 453 -6.15 -5.89 -1.48
C ALA A 453 -4.97 -4.95 -1.23
N ARG A 454 -3.83 -5.11 -1.92
CA ARG A 454 -2.70 -4.18 -1.83
C ARG A 454 -3.04 -2.79 -2.39
N GLU A 455 -3.81 -2.75 -3.47
CA GLU A 455 -4.30 -1.52 -4.10
C GLU A 455 -5.45 -0.86 -3.31
N ALA A 456 -6.17 -1.65 -2.49
CA ALA A 456 -7.36 -1.23 -1.78
C ALA A 456 -7.05 -0.45 -0.50
N GLY A 457 -7.80 0.61 -0.23
CA GLY A 457 -7.78 1.30 1.07
C GLY A 457 -8.41 0.46 2.20
N PRO A 458 -8.19 0.82 3.48
CA PRO A 458 -8.65 0.04 4.64
C PRO A 458 -10.14 -0.31 4.60
N ALA A 459 -11.02 0.65 4.35
CA ALA A 459 -12.47 0.43 4.28
C ALA A 459 -12.90 -0.54 3.17
N VAL A 460 -12.17 -0.59 2.04
CA VAL A 460 -12.43 -1.56 0.98
C VAL A 460 -11.95 -2.95 1.41
N ARG A 461 -10.80 -3.05 2.10
CA ARG A 461 -10.31 -4.34 2.62
C ARG A 461 -11.25 -4.95 3.66
N ASP A 462 -11.88 -4.12 4.51
CA ASP A 462 -12.91 -4.58 5.45
C ASP A 462 -14.10 -5.17 4.69
N ARG A 463 -14.59 -4.51 3.64
CA ARG A 463 -15.68 -5.04 2.80
C ARG A 463 -15.28 -6.27 1.99
N MET A 464 -14.01 -6.37 1.56
CA MET A 464 -13.47 -7.60 0.96
C MET A 464 -13.56 -8.77 1.94
N LEU A 465 -13.17 -8.53 3.20
CA LEU A 465 -13.21 -9.57 4.23
C LEU A 465 -14.64 -10.00 4.53
N ASP A 466 -15.57 -9.06 4.65
CA ASP A 466 -17.00 -9.33 4.85
C ASP A 466 -17.59 -10.15 3.69
N ALA A 467 -17.27 -9.77 2.45
CA ALA A 467 -17.72 -10.50 1.25
C ALA A 467 -17.17 -11.92 1.22
N PHE A 468 -15.87 -12.11 1.50
CA PHE A 468 -15.23 -13.43 1.58
C PHE A 468 -15.84 -14.32 2.66
N VAL A 469 -16.00 -13.79 3.89
CA VAL A 469 -16.57 -14.53 5.02
C VAL A 469 -18.02 -14.93 4.74
N THR A 470 -18.80 -14.04 4.13
CA THR A 470 -20.19 -14.31 3.75
C THR A 470 -20.27 -15.42 2.69
N SER A 471 -19.43 -15.38 1.66
CA SER A 471 -19.34 -16.46 0.68
C SER A 471 -18.93 -17.78 1.31
N CYS A 472 -17.97 -17.79 2.26
CA CYS A 472 -17.60 -19.02 2.97
C CYS A 472 -18.76 -19.61 3.80
N ARG A 473 -19.62 -18.77 4.40
CA ARG A 473 -20.84 -19.24 5.08
C ARG A 473 -21.82 -19.88 4.08
N HIS A 474 -21.95 -19.29 2.92
CA HIS A 474 -22.77 -19.87 1.85
C HIS A 474 -22.20 -21.19 1.33
N GLU A 475 -20.87 -21.36 1.26
CA GLU A 475 -20.27 -22.65 0.88
C GLU A 475 -20.63 -23.78 1.86
N VAL A 476 -20.55 -23.52 3.18
CA VAL A 476 -20.96 -24.48 4.20
C VAL A 476 -22.44 -24.84 4.03
N ALA A 477 -23.31 -23.83 3.90
CA ALA A 477 -24.74 -24.04 3.70
C ALA A 477 -25.04 -24.76 2.39
N PHE A 478 -24.25 -24.52 1.34
CA PHE A 478 -24.39 -25.16 0.04
C PHE A 478 -24.12 -26.68 0.10
N PHE A 479 -23.12 -27.10 0.85
CA PHE A 479 -22.89 -28.51 1.13
C PHE A 479 -23.99 -29.10 2.04
N ASP A 480 -24.52 -28.35 3.00
CA ASP A 480 -25.50 -28.85 3.99
C ASP A 480 -26.96 -28.82 3.50
N GLN A 481 -27.21 -28.20 2.30
CA GLN A 481 -28.58 -28.09 1.78
C GLN A 481 -29.19 -29.43 1.32
N VAL A 482 -28.36 -30.44 1.08
CA VAL A 482 -28.82 -31.76 0.60
C VAL A 482 -29.10 -32.68 1.79
N GLU A 483 -30.34 -33.19 1.85
CA GLU A 483 -30.73 -34.14 2.89
C GLU A 483 -30.00 -35.48 2.66
N VAL A 484 -29.15 -35.83 3.61
CA VAL A 484 -28.56 -37.17 3.72
C VAL A 484 -29.29 -37.88 4.84
N GLU A 485 -30.01 -39.00 4.53
CA GLU A 485 -30.70 -39.79 5.55
C GLU A 485 -29.68 -40.18 6.65
N ARG A 486 -29.94 -39.74 7.88
CA ARG A 486 -29.09 -40.10 9.03
C ARG A 486 -29.37 -41.52 9.42
N PRO A 487 -28.35 -42.38 9.66
CA PRO A 487 -28.54 -43.63 10.30
C PRO A 487 -29.25 -43.41 11.65
N ALA A 488 -30.33 -44.15 11.91
CA ALA A 488 -31.11 -44.05 13.15
C ALA A 488 -30.21 -44.31 14.37
N GLY A 489 -29.87 -43.26 15.15
CA GLY A 489 -29.09 -43.43 16.37
C GLY A 489 -28.33 -42.17 16.89
N PHE A 490 -28.28 -41.06 16.17
CA PHE A 490 -27.61 -39.86 16.69
C PHE A 490 -28.63 -38.77 17.11
N SER A 491 -28.69 -38.51 18.42
CA SER A 491 -29.44 -37.41 19.03
C SER A 491 -28.78 -36.10 18.69
N SER A 492 -29.54 -35.15 18.17
CA SER A 492 -29.13 -33.77 17.85
C SER A 492 -28.83 -32.99 19.14
N ALA A 493 -27.55 -32.74 19.39
CA ALA A 493 -27.12 -31.68 20.31
C ALA A 493 -26.44 -30.58 19.49
N HIS A 494 -27.24 -29.80 18.75
CA HIS A 494 -26.90 -28.46 18.35
C HIS A 494 -28.18 -27.65 18.27
N GLU A 495 -28.50 -27.05 19.42
CA GLU A 495 -29.39 -25.90 19.49
C GLU A 495 -28.87 -24.74 18.61
N ARG A 496 -29.84 -24.13 17.98
CA ARG A 496 -29.68 -22.96 17.10
C ARG A 496 -28.75 -21.91 17.71
N VAL A 497 -27.76 -21.52 16.96
CA VAL A 497 -26.95 -20.33 17.26
C VAL A 497 -27.89 -19.12 17.25
N PRO A 498 -27.96 -18.32 18.34
CA PRO A 498 -28.80 -17.13 18.36
C PRO A 498 -28.27 -16.06 17.40
N ALA A 499 -29.19 -15.42 16.71
CA ALA A 499 -28.96 -14.27 15.85
C ALA A 499 -28.81 -13.00 16.69
N ASP A 500 -27.78 -12.91 17.53
CA ASP A 500 -27.45 -11.68 18.23
C ASP A 500 -25.97 -11.68 18.63
N VAL A 501 -25.14 -11.17 17.75
CA VAL A 501 -23.95 -10.38 18.11
C VAL A 501 -23.80 -9.32 17.02
N ARG A 502 -24.27 -8.11 17.35
CA ARG A 502 -24.00 -6.86 16.64
C ARG A 502 -22.58 -6.36 16.90
#